data_d2dd24a51141021c42ff35ac29eb5918
#
_entry.id   d2dd24a51141021c42ff35ac29eb5918
#
_cell.length_a   1.000
_cell.length_b   1.000
_cell.length_c   1.000
_cell.angle_alpha   90.00
_cell.angle_beta   90.00
_cell.angle_gamma   90.00
#
_symmetry.space_group_name_H-M   'P 1'
#
loop_
_entity.id
_entity.type
_entity.pdbx_description
1 polymer ?
#
loop_
_entity_poly.entity_id
_entity_poly.type
_entity_poly.pdbx_seq_one_letter_code
_entity_poly.pdbx_strand_id
1 'polypeptide(L)'
;MRLALLPLLFAPLLAQAANLSVCTEASPDGFDVVQYNALTTTNASADVLMNRLVEFDAQAARLVPGLAERWEVSEDGLSYSFHLRPGVRFHRTDYFAPSRELDADDVLFSFQRMLNPANPWHKVAQSGFPHAQSMQLPGLVRSVEKVDAHTVRFNLTHPDATFLAMLSMGFASIYSAEYADQLMKASTPEKLNAQPIGTGPFVFKRFQKDAAIRYSANPDYFAGKPAVDNLVFAITPDANVRLQKLRRGECQIALSPKPLDVGQARQDSNLRVVETPAFMTAFVALNSQHPPLDQAKVRQAINLAFDKASYIKAVFEGTATPADGPFPPTTWGYAKDLPGYAYDPGKAKALLAEAGLPDGFSTTLWTRPSGSVLNPNPNLGAQMLQADLAKVGIRADLRVIEWGELIRRAKAGEHDLLFMGWAGDNGDPDNFLTPQFACASVQSGLNFARYCNPNLDQLISQAKATPDTTARSDFYARAQAIIHEQALWLPLAHPTAFALVRANVRGYETNPFGRQDFSKVELAP
;
A
#
# COMPACT_ATOMS: atom_id res chain seq x y z
N MET A 1 -32.72 16.00 69.40
CA MET A 1 -31.81 16.06 68.26
C MET A 1 -32.22 15.00 67.26
N ARG A 2 -32.87 15.36 66.15
CA ARG A 2 -33.22 14.42 65.06
C ARG A 2 -32.17 14.58 63.96
N LEU A 3 -31.32 13.56 63.77
CA LEU A 3 -30.43 13.52 62.61
C LEU A 3 -31.25 13.21 61.35
N ALA A 4 -31.27 14.17 60.43
CA ALA A 4 -31.78 13.94 59.10
C ALA A 4 -30.70 13.26 58.24
N LEU A 5 -30.92 11.98 57.86
CA LEU A 5 -30.13 11.31 56.84
C LEU A 5 -30.52 11.89 55.44
N LEU A 6 -29.58 12.59 54.79
CA LEU A 6 -29.71 12.93 53.36
C LEU A 6 -29.41 11.66 52.53
N PRO A 7 -30.28 11.27 51.58
CA PRO A 7 -29.94 10.20 50.65
C PRO A 7 -28.95 10.73 49.61
N LEU A 8 -27.75 10.11 49.51
CA LEU A 8 -26.84 10.29 48.40
C LEU A 8 -27.50 9.70 47.12
N LEU A 9 -27.99 10.57 46.26
CA LEU A 9 -28.38 10.19 44.90
C LEU A 9 -27.13 9.87 44.09
N PHE A 10 -26.83 8.57 43.90
CA PHE A 10 -25.93 8.09 42.89
C PHE A 10 -26.62 8.27 41.53
N ALA A 11 -26.35 9.36 40.83
CA ALA A 11 -26.70 9.46 39.41
C ALA A 11 -25.82 8.48 38.62
N PRO A 12 -26.40 7.55 37.83
CA PRO A 12 -25.61 6.73 36.94
C PRO A 12 -24.94 7.64 35.93
N LEU A 13 -23.60 7.65 35.89
CA LEU A 13 -22.87 8.21 34.78
C LEU A 13 -23.27 7.40 33.53
N LEU A 14 -24.16 7.97 32.71
CA LEU A 14 -24.42 7.46 31.37
C LEU A 14 -23.10 7.54 30.61
N ALA A 15 -22.42 6.39 30.45
CA ALA A 15 -21.27 6.29 29.61
C ALA A 15 -21.69 6.67 28.18
N GLN A 16 -21.27 7.84 27.73
CA GLN A 16 -21.54 8.31 26.38
C GLN A 16 -20.71 7.45 25.42
N ALA A 17 -21.38 6.85 24.41
CA ALA A 17 -20.70 6.01 23.43
C ALA A 17 -19.55 6.80 22.76
N ALA A 18 -18.34 6.22 22.77
CA ALA A 18 -17.16 6.82 22.16
C ALA A 18 -17.23 6.67 20.64
N ASN A 19 -17.46 7.79 19.94
CA ASN A 19 -17.60 7.83 18.49
C ASN A 19 -16.34 8.43 17.85
N LEU A 20 -15.63 7.63 17.04
CA LEU A 20 -14.49 8.08 16.24
C LEU A 20 -14.95 8.37 14.81
N SER A 21 -14.86 9.62 14.38
CA SER A 21 -15.08 10.01 12.98
C SER A 21 -13.76 10.30 12.30
N VAL A 22 -13.53 9.62 11.16
CA VAL A 22 -12.35 9.76 10.31
C VAL A 22 -12.78 10.35 8.98
N CYS A 23 -12.26 11.51 8.64
CA CYS A 23 -12.46 12.12 7.32
C CYS A 23 -11.49 11.51 6.32
N THR A 24 -12.02 10.79 5.31
CA THR A 24 -11.25 10.14 4.24
C THR A 24 -11.54 10.74 2.87
N GLU A 25 -10.67 10.50 1.91
CA GLU A 25 -10.69 11.16 0.59
C GLU A 25 -11.67 10.57 -0.41
N ALA A 26 -12.01 9.27 -0.29
CA ALA A 26 -12.86 8.61 -1.28
C ALA A 26 -13.66 7.44 -0.69
N SER A 27 -14.71 7.06 -1.41
CA SER A 27 -15.43 5.79 -1.21
C SER A 27 -14.53 4.60 -1.55
N PRO A 28 -14.67 3.44 -0.87
CA PRO A 28 -14.13 2.19 -1.35
C PRO A 28 -14.83 1.74 -2.64
N ASP A 29 -14.11 0.96 -3.46
CA ASP A 29 -14.70 0.31 -4.64
C ASP A 29 -15.69 -0.80 -4.26
N GLY A 30 -15.49 -1.40 -3.07
CA GLY A 30 -16.30 -2.46 -2.48
C GLY A 30 -15.69 -2.93 -1.16
N PHE A 31 -16.16 -4.07 -0.67
CA PHE A 31 -15.67 -4.66 0.58
C PHE A 31 -15.06 -6.07 0.38
N ASP A 32 -15.16 -6.65 -0.81
CA ASP A 32 -14.42 -7.86 -1.17
C ASP A 32 -13.01 -7.49 -1.63
N VAL A 33 -12.14 -7.25 -0.67
CA VAL A 33 -10.81 -6.63 -0.87
C VAL A 33 -9.91 -7.37 -1.86
N VAL A 34 -10.14 -8.66 -2.09
CA VAL A 34 -9.34 -9.44 -3.06
C VAL A 34 -9.52 -8.96 -4.51
N GLN A 35 -10.64 -8.27 -4.81
CA GLN A 35 -10.97 -7.77 -6.14
C GLN A 35 -10.36 -6.39 -6.46
N TYR A 36 -9.78 -5.70 -5.47
CA TYR A 36 -9.39 -4.29 -5.60
C TYR A 36 -7.96 -4.05 -5.12
N ASN A 37 -7.35 -2.99 -5.64
CA ASN A 37 -6.01 -2.55 -5.25
C ASN A 37 -5.98 -1.10 -4.72
N ALA A 38 -7.13 -0.45 -4.59
CA ALA A 38 -7.21 0.90 -4.04
C ALA A 38 -6.98 0.89 -2.53
N LEU A 39 -6.10 1.78 -2.05
CA LEU A 39 -5.80 1.92 -0.62
C LEU A 39 -7.06 2.27 0.20
N THR A 40 -7.98 3.07 -0.35
CA THR A 40 -9.25 3.41 0.29
C THR A 40 -10.14 2.20 0.52
N THR A 41 -10.12 1.22 -0.39
CA THR A 41 -10.81 -0.07 -0.22
C THR A 41 -10.13 -0.92 0.85
N THR A 42 -8.80 -1.01 0.85
CA THR A 42 -8.03 -1.71 1.90
C THR A 42 -8.33 -1.13 3.27
N ASN A 43 -8.28 0.19 3.42
CA ASN A 43 -8.53 0.89 4.69
C ASN A 43 -9.98 0.71 5.19
N ALA A 44 -10.95 0.61 4.28
CA ALA A 44 -12.36 0.44 4.64
C ALA A 44 -12.75 -1.02 4.91
N SER A 45 -11.96 -1.99 4.46
CA SER A 45 -12.28 -3.42 4.54
C SER A 45 -11.21 -4.24 5.24
N ALA A 46 -10.04 -4.44 4.64
CA ALA A 46 -9.01 -5.36 5.14
C ALA A 46 -8.49 -4.97 6.53
N ASP A 47 -8.34 -3.68 6.81
CA ASP A 47 -7.75 -3.22 8.07
C ASP A 47 -8.79 -3.00 9.19
N VAL A 48 -10.06 -2.84 8.83
CA VAL A 48 -11.15 -2.59 9.78
C VAL A 48 -11.97 -3.85 10.06
N LEU A 49 -12.24 -4.64 9.01
CA LEU A 49 -13.19 -5.76 9.08
C LEU A 49 -12.54 -7.13 9.12
N MET A 50 -11.32 -7.26 8.57
CA MET A 50 -10.70 -8.57 8.30
C MET A 50 -9.42 -8.75 9.11
N ASN A 51 -8.92 -9.99 9.13
CA ASN A 51 -7.56 -10.32 9.54
C ASN A 51 -6.94 -11.32 8.55
N ARG A 52 -5.63 -11.45 8.62
CA ARG A 52 -4.81 -12.33 7.79
C ARG A 52 -4.13 -13.39 8.66
N LEU A 53 -3.55 -14.40 8.04
CA LEU A 53 -2.77 -15.42 8.78
C LEU A 53 -1.58 -14.79 9.50
N VAL A 54 -0.89 -13.90 8.81
CA VAL A 54 0.22 -13.09 9.35
C VAL A 54 -0.10 -11.62 9.15
N GLU A 55 0.40 -10.78 10.05
CA GLU A 55 0.28 -9.33 9.99
C GLU A 55 1.67 -8.70 9.87
N PHE A 56 1.74 -7.45 9.44
CA PHE A 56 2.98 -6.68 9.44
C PHE A 56 2.93 -5.62 10.53
N ASP A 57 3.85 -5.74 11.49
CA ASP A 57 4.07 -4.70 12.49
C ASP A 57 4.96 -3.60 11.88
N ALA A 58 4.35 -2.46 11.61
CA ALA A 58 5.03 -1.34 10.97
C ALA A 58 6.09 -0.68 11.85
N GLN A 59 5.93 -0.71 13.18
CA GLN A 59 6.90 -0.15 14.13
C GLN A 59 8.13 -1.04 14.25
N ALA A 60 7.91 -2.35 14.40
CA ALA A 60 8.98 -3.33 14.47
C ALA A 60 9.55 -3.71 13.11
N ALA A 61 8.96 -3.23 12.00
CA ALA A 61 9.30 -3.54 10.61
C ALA A 61 9.44 -5.06 10.36
N ARG A 62 8.52 -5.86 10.89
CA ARG A 62 8.55 -7.33 10.80
C ARG A 62 7.18 -7.95 10.72
N LEU A 63 7.14 -9.19 10.22
CA LEU A 63 5.95 -10.04 10.26
C LEU A 63 5.69 -10.54 11.70
N VAL A 64 4.41 -10.55 12.06
CA VAL A 64 3.92 -10.98 13.37
C VAL A 64 2.72 -11.92 13.23
N PRO A 65 2.42 -12.76 14.23
CA PRO A 65 1.21 -13.57 14.26
C PRO A 65 -0.08 -12.75 14.08
N GLY A 66 -0.95 -13.24 13.19
CA GLY A 66 -2.32 -12.76 13.02
C GLY A 66 -3.33 -13.82 13.46
N LEU A 67 -4.11 -14.35 12.50
CA LEU A 67 -4.99 -15.51 12.73
C LEU A 67 -4.21 -16.81 12.95
N ALA A 68 -2.99 -16.92 12.44
CA ALA A 68 -2.06 -17.96 12.83
C ALA A 68 -1.26 -17.49 14.05
N GLU A 69 -1.20 -18.31 15.10
CA GLU A 69 -0.37 -18.05 16.30
C GLU A 69 1.11 -18.25 16.00
N ARG A 70 1.42 -19.19 15.11
CA ARG A 70 2.75 -19.53 14.64
C ARG A 70 2.69 -20.20 13.27
N TRP A 71 3.82 -20.28 12.62
CA TRP A 71 4.00 -21.02 11.38
C TRP A 71 5.35 -21.73 11.36
N GLU A 72 5.43 -22.76 10.54
CA GLU A 72 6.64 -23.55 10.30
C GLU A 72 6.92 -23.61 8.82
N VAL A 73 8.19 -23.51 8.46
CA VAL A 73 8.65 -23.59 7.07
C VAL A 73 9.53 -24.83 6.94
N SER A 74 9.30 -25.65 5.91
CA SER A 74 10.16 -26.81 5.65
C SER A 74 11.56 -26.38 5.24
N GLU A 75 12.55 -27.25 5.45
CA GLU A 75 13.97 -26.96 5.14
C GLU A 75 14.21 -26.60 3.67
N ASP A 76 13.42 -27.18 2.77
CA ASP A 76 13.47 -26.88 1.33
C ASP A 76 12.71 -25.59 0.94
N GLY A 77 12.04 -24.93 1.89
CA GLY A 77 11.26 -23.72 1.65
C GLY A 77 10.00 -23.93 0.81
N LEU A 78 9.58 -25.17 0.57
CA LEU A 78 8.44 -25.50 -0.28
C LEU A 78 7.12 -25.65 0.47
N SER A 79 7.14 -25.76 1.80
CA SER A 79 5.96 -26.02 2.61
C SER A 79 5.87 -25.07 3.79
N TYR A 80 4.72 -24.43 3.97
CA TYR A 80 4.42 -23.51 5.05
C TYR A 80 3.20 -24.03 5.81
N SER A 81 3.38 -24.43 7.08
CA SER A 81 2.29 -24.91 7.95
C SER A 81 1.91 -23.81 8.94
N PHE A 82 0.66 -23.36 8.91
CA PHE A 82 0.12 -22.33 9.79
C PHE A 82 -0.79 -22.95 10.84
N HIS A 83 -0.55 -22.65 12.11
CA HIS A 83 -1.36 -23.09 13.25
C HIS A 83 -2.33 -21.97 13.63
N LEU A 84 -3.61 -22.20 13.38
CA LEU A 84 -4.66 -21.20 13.56
C LEU A 84 -4.96 -20.98 15.05
N ARG A 85 -5.21 -19.74 15.40
CA ARG A 85 -5.64 -19.31 16.72
C ARG A 85 -7.01 -19.88 17.06
N PRO A 86 -7.20 -20.61 18.18
CA PRO A 86 -8.52 -21.05 18.63
C PRO A 86 -9.35 -19.86 19.14
N GLY A 87 -10.65 -20.02 19.22
CA GLY A 87 -11.56 -19.02 19.80
C GLY A 87 -11.82 -17.78 18.93
N VAL A 88 -11.32 -17.73 17.70
CA VAL A 88 -11.61 -16.61 16.79
C VAL A 88 -13.00 -16.73 16.18
N ARG A 89 -13.80 -15.68 16.33
CA ARG A 89 -15.18 -15.64 15.83
C ARG A 89 -15.33 -14.64 14.69
N PHE A 90 -16.11 -15.03 13.69
CA PHE A 90 -16.59 -14.10 12.68
C PHE A 90 -17.63 -13.12 13.26
N HIS A 91 -17.76 -11.95 12.63
CA HIS A 91 -18.74 -10.95 13.01
C HIS A 91 -20.17 -11.48 13.01
N ARG A 92 -20.93 -11.09 14.03
CA ARG A 92 -22.38 -11.28 14.07
C ARG A 92 -23.07 -10.01 13.60
N THR A 93 -23.97 -10.16 12.64
CA THR A 93 -24.75 -9.06 12.03
C THR A 93 -26.23 -9.48 11.90
N ASP A 94 -27.09 -8.59 11.41
CA ASP A 94 -28.50 -8.89 11.15
C ASP A 94 -28.68 -9.87 9.98
N TYR A 95 -27.67 -10.01 9.11
CA TYR A 95 -27.70 -10.87 7.92
C TYR A 95 -26.85 -12.14 8.05
N PHE A 96 -26.03 -12.26 9.11
CA PHE A 96 -25.23 -13.45 9.38
C PHE A 96 -24.98 -13.66 10.88
N ALA A 97 -25.16 -14.90 11.33
CA ALA A 97 -24.83 -15.34 12.68
C ALA A 97 -23.95 -16.59 12.59
N PRO A 98 -22.63 -16.48 12.88
CA PRO A 98 -21.73 -17.64 12.77
C PRO A 98 -22.15 -18.75 13.73
N SER A 99 -22.15 -19.99 13.26
CA SER A 99 -22.47 -21.19 14.05
C SER A 99 -21.22 -21.84 14.64
N ARG A 100 -20.03 -21.49 14.13
CA ARG A 100 -18.71 -22.01 14.56
C ARG A 100 -17.65 -20.91 14.64
N GLU A 101 -16.53 -21.25 15.24
CA GLU A 101 -15.31 -20.45 15.20
C GLU A 101 -14.60 -20.58 13.85
N LEU A 102 -13.64 -19.70 13.59
CA LEU A 102 -12.76 -19.77 12.42
C LEU A 102 -11.97 -21.09 12.45
N ASP A 103 -11.90 -21.77 11.34
CA ASP A 103 -11.11 -22.98 11.15
C ASP A 103 -10.40 -23.03 9.78
N ALA A 104 -9.79 -24.16 9.47
CA ALA A 104 -9.02 -24.37 8.25
C ALA A 104 -9.88 -24.24 6.97
N ASP A 105 -11.19 -24.54 7.02
CA ASP A 105 -12.08 -24.44 5.85
C ASP A 105 -12.24 -22.99 5.39
N ASP A 106 -12.18 -22.01 6.31
CA ASP A 106 -12.24 -20.59 6.00
C ASP A 106 -10.98 -20.13 5.24
N VAL A 107 -9.82 -20.64 5.64
CA VAL A 107 -8.55 -20.37 4.94
C VAL A 107 -8.57 -21.00 3.55
N LEU A 108 -8.99 -22.28 3.45
CA LEU A 108 -9.12 -22.96 2.17
C LEU A 108 -10.05 -22.20 1.23
N PHE A 109 -11.23 -21.80 1.70
CA PHE A 109 -12.17 -21.01 0.91
C PHE A 109 -11.53 -19.72 0.38
N SER A 110 -10.88 -18.96 1.27
CA SER A 110 -10.29 -17.66 0.95
C SER A 110 -9.24 -17.74 -0.15
N PHE A 111 -8.40 -18.76 -0.13
CA PHE A 111 -7.34 -18.92 -1.13
C PHE A 111 -7.81 -19.70 -2.37
N GLN A 112 -8.60 -20.74 -2.23
CA GLN A 112 -9.04 -21.54 -3.39
C GLN A 112 -9.90 -20.73 -4.37
N ARG A 113 -10.67 -19.74 -3.91
CA ARG A 113 -11.42 -18.85 -4.80
C ARG A 113 -10.50 -18.00 -5.69
N MET A 114 -9.28 -17.69 -5.25
CA MET A 114 -8.29 -16.94 -6.03
C MET A 114 -7.44 -17.87 -6.92
N LEU A 115 -7.06 -19.02 -6.39
CA LEU A 115 -6.10 -19.93 -7.01
C LEU A 115 -6.70 -20.88 -8.04
N ASN A 116 -7.97 -21.26 -7.86
CA ASN A 116 -8.63 -22.27 -8.70
C ASN A 116 -9.72 -21.65 -9.59
N PRO A 117 -9.48 -21.48 -10.91
CA PRO A 117 -10.49 -20.95 -11.84
C PRO A 117 -11.77 -21.79 -11.96
N ALA A 118 -11.73 -23.08 -11.56
CA ALA A 118 -12.91 -23.94 -11.54
C ALA A 118 -13.79 -23.72 -10.29
N ASN A 119 -13.27 -23.02 -9.26
CA ASN A 119 -14.06 -22.70 -8.07
C ASN A 119 -15.22 -21.77 -8.45
N PRO A 120 -16.49 -22.07 -8.06
CA PRO A 120 -17.64 -21.21 -8.36
C PRO A 120 -17.44 -19.76 -7.94
N TRP A 121 -16.78 -19.52 -6.80
CA TRP A 121 -16.48 -18.18 -6.26
C TRP A 121 -15.42 -17.42 -7.06
N HIS A 122 -14.62 -18.10 -7.89
CA HIS A 122 -13.68 -17.42 -8.78
C HIS A 122 -14.40 -16.51 -9.77
N LYS A 123 -15.55 -16.95 -10.28
CA LYS A 123 -16.37 -16.19 -11.25
C LYS A 123 -17.19 -15.06 -10.62
N VAL A 124 -17.39 -15.08 -9.31
CA VAL A 124 -18.11 -14.03 -8.57
C VAL A 124 -17.26 -12.75 -8.50
N ALA A 125 -15.95 -12.89 -8.47
CA ALA A 125 -15.00 -11.77 -8.46
C ALA A 125 -14.89 -11.11 -9.85
N GLN A 126 -15.80 -10.18 -10.16
CA GLN A 126 -15.91 -9.56 -11.49
C GLN A 126 -14.65 -8.76 -11.90
N SER A 127 -13.95 -8.17 -10.93
CA SER A 127 -12.70 -7.44 -11.17
C SER A 127 -11.47 -8.36 -11.19
N GLY A 128 -11.65 -9.68 -11.03
CA GLY A 128 -10.55 -10.64 -10.87
C GLY A 128 -9.83 -10.48 -9.53
N PHE A 129 -8.55 -10.85 -9.51
CA PHE A 129 -7.70 -10.86 -8.30
C PHE A 129 -6.39 -10.12 -8.56
N PRO A 130 -6.41 -8.77 -8.68
CA PRO A 130 -5.27 -7.99 -9.19
C PRO A 130 -3.99 -8.16 -8.37
N HIS A 131 -4.07 -8.17 -7.03
CA HIS A 131 -2.88 -8.39 -6.19
C HIS A 131 -2.35 -9.83 -6.31
N ALA A 132 -3.22 -10.84 -6.22
CA ALA A 132 -2.79 -12.24 -6.36
C ALA A 132 -2.13 -12.49 -7.72
N GLN A 133 -2.63 -11.87 -8.78
CA GLN A 133 -2.06 -11.96 -10.13
C GLN A 133 -0.73 -11.22 -10.25
N SER A 134 -0.63 -9.98 -9.76
CA SER A 134 0.61 -9.19 -9.82
C SER A 134 1.75 -9.83 -9.01
N MET A 135 1.42 -10.48 -7.89
CA MET A 135 2.38 -11.25 -7.07
C MET A 135 2.62 -12.67 -7.59
N GLN A 136 2.02 -13.05 -8.72
CA GLN A 136 2.15 -14.38 -9.33
C GLN A 136 1.73 -15.53 -8.41
N LEU A 137 0.85 -15.25 -7.42
CA LEU A 137 0.43 -16.22 -6.41
C LEU A 137 -0.15 -17.51 -7.01
N PRO A 138 -0.98 -17.49 -8.08
CA PRO A 138 -1.50 -18.71 -8.70
C PRO A 138 -0.41 -19.63 -9.31
N GLY A 139 0.72 -19.07 -9.74
CA GLY A 139 1.87 -19.84 -10.23
C GLY A 139 2.80 -20.33 -9.11
N LEU A 140 2.81 -19.60 -7.99
CA LEU A 140 3.64 -19.92 -6.83
C LEU A 140 3.03 -21.02 -5.95
N VAL A 141 1.74 -20.92 -5.64
CA VAL A 141 1.06 -21.87 -4.74
C VAL A 141 0.55 -23.08 -5.51
N ARG A 142 1.14 -24.25 -5.24
CA ARG A 142 0.72 -25.54 -5.82
C ARG A 142 -0.59 -26.05 -5.19
N SER A 143 -0.70 -25.99 -3.85
CA SER A 143 -1.88 -26.41 -3.10
C SER A 143 -2.01 -25.71 -1.77
N VAL A 144 -3.25 -25.61 -1.28
CA VAL A 144 -3.58 -25.26 0.10
C VAL A 144 -4.36 -26.41 0.69
N GLU A 145 -3.89 -26.98 1.79
CA GLU A 145 -4.39 -28.23 2.37
C GLU A 145 -4.82 -28.03 3.82
N LYS A 146 -5.95 -28.60 4.16
CA LYS A 146 -6.39 -28.77 5.55
C LYS A 146 -5.67 -29.98 6.14
N VAL A 147 -4.75 -29.74 7.08
CA VAL A 147 -4.09 -30.82 7.83
C VAL A 147 -5.02 -31.32 8.94
N ASP A 148 -5.60 -30.38 9.69
CA ASP A 148 -6.66 -30.58 10.68
C ASP A 148 -7.53 -29.32 10.80
N ALA A 149 -8.42 -29.24 11.78
CA ALA A 149 -9.30 -28.09 11.96
C ALA A 149 -8.57 -26.77 12.20
N HIS A 150 -7.37 -26.82 12.79
CA HIS A 150 -6.58 -25.63 13.17
C HIS A 150 -5.20 -25.59 12.51
N THR A 151 -4.94 -26.44 11.52
CA THR A 151 -3.66 -26.44 10.80
C THR A 151 -3.88 -26.46 9.31
N VAL A 152 -3.31 -25.46 8.62
CA VAL A 152 -3.36 -25.33 7.16
C VAL A 152 -1.94 -25.35 6.61
N ARG A 153 -1.73 -26.07 5.51
CA ARG A 153 -0.45 -26.14 4.81
C ARG A 153 -0.57 -25.55 3.40
N PHE A 154 0.36 -24.65 3.10
CA PHE A 154 0.59 -24.17 1.74
C PHE A 154 1.81 -24.90 1.17
N ASN A 155 1.67 -25.50 -0.01
CA ASN A 155 2.75 -26.10 -0.74
C ASN A 155 3.07 -25.21 -1.96
N LEU A 156 4.33 -24.81 -2.09
CA LEU A 156 4.80 -23.96 -3.17
C LEU A 156 5.34 -24.78 -4.35
N THR A 157 5.40 -24.18 -5.52
CA THR A 157 6.02 -24.76 -6.72
C THR A 157 7.55 -24.62 -6.70
N HIS A 158 8.04 -23.59 -6.03
CA HIS A 158 9.47 -23.30 -5.81
C HIS A 158 9.61 -22.48 -4.51
N PRO A 159 10.78 -22.47 -3.87
CA PRO A 159 11.00 -21.66 -2.67
C PRO A 159 10.82 -20.16 -2.97
N ASP A 160 10.09 -19.46 -2.09
CA ASP A 160 9.90 -18.02 -2.19
C ASP A 160 9.86 -17.39 -0.79
N ALA A 161 10.94 -16.69 -0.42
CA ALA A 161 11.07 -16.04 0.87
C ALA A 161 10.12 -14.83 1.05
N THR A 162 9.52 -14.35 -0.04
CA THR A 162 8.55 -13.24 0.01
C THR A 162 7.13 -13.71 0.31
N PHE A 163 6.89 -15.02 0.31
CA PHE A 163 5.54 -15.59 0.47
C PHE A 163 4.84 -15.13 1.75
N LEU A 164 5.55 -15.13 2.89
CA LEU A 164 4.96 -14.64 4.15
C LEU A 164 4.60 -13.16 4.09
N ALA A 165 5.43 -12.33 3.43
CA ALA A 165 5.13 -10.93 3.24
C ALA A 165 3.90 -10.71 2.36
N MET A 166 3.70 -11.53 1.33
CA MET A 166 2.47 -11.51 0.52
C MET A 166 1.24 -11.83 1.36
N LEU A 167 1.33 -12.79 2.29
CA LEU A 167 0.22 -13.18 3.17
C LEU A 167 -0.16 -12.10 4.19
N SER A 168 0.66 -11.07 4.41
CA SER A 168 0.33 -9.92 5.26
C SER A 168 -0.43 -8.81 4.52
N MET A 169 -0.56 -8.90 3.20
CA MET A 169 -1.29 -7.92 2.39
C MET A 169 -2.80 -8.08 2.49
N GLY A 170 -3.54 -7.00 2.24
CA GLY A 170 -5.01 -6.97 2.36
C GLY A 170 -5.74 -8.05 1.57
N PHE A 171 -5.24 -8.42 0.39
CA PHE A 171 -5.85 -9.48 -0.43
C PHE A 171 -5.80 -10.87 0.22
N ALA A 172 -4.88 -11.12 1.17
CA ALA A 172 -4.78 -12.38 1.90
C ALA A 172 -5.73 -12.44 3.12
N SER A 173 -6.72 -11.57 3.20
CA SER A 173 -7.76 -11.59 4.24
C SER A 173 -8.54 -12.89 4.25
N ILE A 174 -8.88 -13.39 5.44
CA ILE A 174 -9.62 -14.64 5.62
C ILE A 174 -11.12 -14.36 5.70
N TYR A 175 -11.90 -15.03 4.87
CA TYR A 175 -13.34 -14.93 4.74
C TYR A 175 -14.03 -16.15 5.34
N SER A 176 -15.27 -15.98 5.83
CA SER A 176 -16.08 -17.08 6.33
C SER A 176 -16.59 -17.97 5.18
N ALA A 177 -16.19 -19.23 5.18
CA ALA A 177 -16.72 -20.23 4.28
C ALA A 177 -18.22 -20.47 4.54
N GLU A 178 -18.63 -20.48 5.83
CA GLU A 178 -20.04 -20.63 6.22
C GLU A 178 -20.91 -19.50 5.65
N TYR A 179 -20.46 -18.25 5.72
CA TYR A 179 -21.18 -17.12 5.14
C TYR A 179 -21.24 -17.19 3.61
N ALA A 180 -20.13 -17.56 2.99
CA ALA A 180 -20.09 -17.78 1.56
C ALA A 180 -21.07 -18.86 1.12
N ASP A 181 -21.15 -19.99 1.82
CA ASP A 181 -22.11 -21.05 1.57
C ASP A 181 -23.56 -20.57 1.73
N GLN A 182 -23.85 -19.77 2.76
CA GLN A 182 -25.16 -19.15 2.95
C GLN A 182 -25.55 -18.29 1.74
N LEU A 183 -24.64 -17.43 1.27
CA LEU A 183 -24.89 -16.55 0.12
C LEU A 183 -25.07 -17.33 -1.18
N MET A 184 -24.28 -18.39 -1.39
CA MET A 184 -24.40 -19.24 -2.58
C MET A 184 -25.73 -19.99 -2.60
N LYS A 185 -26.17 -20.56 -1.47
CA LYS A 185 -27.47 -21.20 -1.31
C LYS A 185 -28.65 -20.25 -1.53
N ALA A 186 -28.48 -18.98 -1.12
CA ALA A 186 -29.45 -17.92 -1.34
C ALA A 186 -29.41 -17.33 -2.77
N SER A 187 -28.50 -17.78 -3.63
CA SER A 187 -28.27 -17.23 -4.98
C SER A 187 -27.96 -15.72 -4.97
N THR A 188 -27.24 -15.24 -3.95
CA THR A 188 -26.84 -13.83 -3.78
C THR A 188 -25.34 -13.68 -3.48
N PRO A 189 -24.42 -14.33 -4.24
CA PRO A 189 -23.00 -14.31 -3.93
C PRO A 189 -22.36 -12.93 -4.03
N GLU A 190 -22.93 -12.02 -4.83
CA GLU A 190 -22.49 -10.61 -4.95
C GLU A 190 -22.59 -9.84 -3.63
N LYS A 191 -23.41 -10.29 -2.68
CA LYS A 191 -23.52 -9.68 -1.35
C LYS A 191 -22.23 -9.79 -0.52
N LEU A 192 -21.32 -10.71 -0.84
CA LEU A 192 -20.01 -10.78 -0.20
C LEU A 192 -19.26 -9.43 -0.31
N ASN A 193 -19.44 -8.75 -1.46
CA ASN A 193 -18.85 -7.43 -1.70
C ASN A 193 -19.64 -6.26 -1.09
N ALA A 194 -20.89 -6.44 -0.71
CA ALA A 194 -21.77 -5.38 -0.20
C ALA A 194 -22.10 -5.50 1.30
N GLN A 195 -22.05 -6.71 1.83
CA GLN A 195 -22.38 -7.08 3.20
C GLN A 195 -21.22 -7.91 3.79
N PRO A 196 -20.06 -7.28 4.07
CA PRO A 196 -18.87 -8.00 4.47
C PRO A 196 -18.99 -8.61 5.86
N ILE A 197 -18.41 -9.80 6.03
CA ILE A 197 -18.21 -10.49 7.30
C ILE A 197 -16.72 -10.80 7.42
N GLY A 198 -16.13 -10.44 8.55
CA GLY A 198 -14.73 -10.70 8.89
C GLY A 198 -14.56 -11.05 10.36
N THR A 199 -13.31 -11.05 10.80
CA THR A 199 -12.88 -11.31 12.19
C THR A 199 -12.27 -10.07 12.85
N GLY A 200 -12.24 -8.94 12.14
CA GLY A 200 -11.50 -7.74 12.51
C GLY A 200 -12.09 -6.97 13.70
N PRO A 201 -11.43 -5.87 14.09
CA PRO A 201 -11.76 -5.09 15.28
C PRO A 201 -13.12 -4.39 15.20
N PHE A 202 -13.67 -4.18 14.00
CA PHE A 202 -14.95 -3.50 13.84
C PHE A 202 -15.90 -4.31 12.96
N VAL A 203 -17.21 -4.21 13.25
CA VAL A 203 -18.31 -4.86 12.56
C VAL A 203 -18.98 -3.86 11.63
N PHE A 204 -19.16 -4.24 10.36
CA PHE A 204 -19.85 -3.41 9.37
C PHE A 204 -21.32 -3.17 9.74
N LYS A 205 -21.79 -1.94 9.58
CA LYS A 205 -23.18 -1.55 9.82
C LYS A 205 -23.84 -1.01 8.56
N ARG A 206 -23.23 -0.06 7.88
CA ARG A 206 -23.85 0.59 6.73
C ARG A 206 -22.80 1.31 5.87
N PHE A 207 -22.98 1.23 4.57
CA PHE A 207 -22.29 2.06 3.60
C PHE A 207 -23.30 2.94 2.85
N GLN A 208 -23.01 4.23 2.79
CA GLN A 208 -23.67 5.19 1.94
C GLN A 208 -22.61 5.82 1.05
N LYS A 209 -22.63 5.43 -0.23
CA LYS A 209 -21.64 5.86 -1.21
C LYS A 209 -21.48 7.39 -1.19
N ASP A 210 -20.25 7.86 -1.26
CA ASP A 210 -19.82 9.26 -1.29
C ASP A 210 -20.27 10.09 -0.06
N ALA A 211 -20.74 9.43 1.00
CA ALA A 211 -21.13 10.07 2.24
C ALA A 211 -20.45 9.47 3.47
N ALA A 212 -20.75 8.22 3.83
CA ALA A 212 -20.16 7.63 5.02
C ALA A 212 -20.20 6.09 5.04
N ILE A 213 -19.24 5.51 5.79
CA ILE A 213 -19.26 4.12 6.20
C ILE A 213 -19.35 4.07 7.72
N ARG A 214 -20.20 3.22 8.26
CA ARG A 214 -20.42 3.07 9.71
C ARG A 214 -20.08 1.68 10.17
N TYR A 215 -19.38 1.60 11.27
CA TYR A 215 -18.99 0.36 11.93
C TYR A 215 -19.26 0.48 13.44
N SER A 216 -19.43 -0.66 14.11
CA SER A 216 -19.40 -0.75 15.58
C SER A 216 -18.20 -1.59 16.02
N ALA A 217 -17.69 -1.35 17.22
CA ALA A 217 -16.65 -2.19 17.79
C ALA A 217 -17.09 -3.67 17.82
N ASN A 218 -16.17 -4.56 17.52
CA ASN A 218 -16.34 -6.00 17.69
C ASN A 218 -16.10 -6.37 19.15
N PRO A 219 -17.13 -6.75 19.94
CA PRO A 219 -16.95 -7.10 21.34
C PRO A 219 -16.14 -8.38 21.55
N ASP A 220 -16.14 -9.28 20.55
CA ASP A 220 -15.48 -10.59 20.56
C ASP A 220 -14.15 -10.58 19.80
N TYR A 221 -13.55 -9.39 19.58
CA TYR A 221 -12.28 -9.30 18.85
C TYR A 221 -11.17 -10.00 19.65
N PHE A 222 -10.49 -10.96 19.02
CA PHE A 222 -9.50 -11.82 19.70
C PHE A 222 -8.30 -11.07 20.28
N ALA A 223 -7.97 -9.87 19.75
CA ALA A 223 -6.90 -9.02 20.27
C ALA A 223 -7.39 -7.95 21.27
N GLY A 224 -8.65 -8.05 21.72
CA GLY A 224 -9.30 -7.13 22.65
C GLY A 224 -10.28 -6.17 21.96
N LYS A 225 -11.43 -5.93 22.61
CA LYS A 225 -12.43 -4.99 22.10
C LYS A 225 -11.83 -3.60 21.94
N PRO A 226 -12.01 -2.91 20.77
CA PRO A 226 -11.63 -1.52 20.61
C PRO A 226 -12.24 -0.60 21.68
N ALA A 227 -11.50 0.43 22.10
CA ALA A 227 -11.95 1.37 23.11
C ALA A 227 -13.05 2.33 22.58
N VAL A 228 -13.09 2.58 21.27
CA VAL A 228 -14.16 3.33 20.61
C VAL A 228 -15.33 2.39 20.25
N ASP A 229 -16.57 2.80 20.59
CA ASP A 229 -17.73 1.96 20.32
C ASP A 229 -18.20 2.01 18.86
N ASN A 230 -18.02 3.16 18.21
CA ASN A 230 -18.40 3.37 16.82
C ASN A 230 -17.27 4.05 16.05
N LEU A 231 -17.03 3.54 14.83
CA LEU A 231 -16.12 4.13 13.85
C LEU A 231 -16.93 4.59 12.64
N VAL A 232 -16.71 5.82 12.20
CA VAL A 232 -17.36 6.40 11.03
C VAL A 232 -16.30 6.94 10.08
N PHE A 233 -16.29 6.44 8.84
CA PHE A 233 -15.56 7.10 7.77
C PHE A 233 -16.46 8.12 7.09
N ALA A 234 -16.17 9.40 7.29
CA ALA A 234 -16.85 10.51 6.64
C ALA A 234 -16.14 10.82 5.32
N ILE A 235 -16.73 10.41 4.21
CA ILE A 235 -16.15 10.58 2.88
C ILE A 235 -16.17 12.06 2.53
N THR A 236 -15.01 12.65 2.35
CA THR A 236 -14.82 14.09 2.17
C THR A 236 -13.67 14.31 1.18
N PRO A 237 -13.95 14.34 -0.15
CA PRO A 237 -12.90 14.34 -1.18
C PRO A 237 -11.98 15.57 -1.15
N ASP A 238 -12.50 16.74 -0.82
CA ASP A 238 -11.69 17.97 -0.75
C ASP A 238 -10.88 18.03 0.55
N ALA A 239 -9.55 18.17 0.44
CA ALA A 239 -8.66 18.19 1.60
C ALA A 239 -8.86 19.42 2.48
N ASN A 240 -9.20 20.60 1.92
CA ASN A 240 -9.46 21.80 2.72
C ASN A 240 -10.72 21.59 3.56
N VAL A 241 -11.75 20.95 2.99
CA VAL A 241 -12.98 20.61 3.74
C VAL A 241 -12.67 19.60 4.85
N ARG A 242 -11.79 18.60 4.61
CA ARG A 242 -11.34 17.67 5.66
C ARG A 242 -10.68 18.41 6.82
N LEU A 243 -9.76 19.35 6.53
CA LEU A 243 -9.10 20.15 7.55
C LEU A 243 -10.10 21.02 8.34
N GLN A 244 -11.09 21.64 7.67
CA GLN A 244 -12.11 22.43 8.34
C GLN A 244 -13.03 21.58 9.25
N LYS A 245 -13.43 20.39 8.80
CA LYS A 245 -14.18 19.43 9.62
C LYS A 245 -13.38 18.98 10.84
N LEU A 246 -12.09 18.71 10.68
CA LEU A 246 -11.20 18.37 11.79
C LEU A 246 -11.14 19.50 12.84
N ARG A 247 -10.94 20.76 12.40
CA ARG A 247 -10.90 21.93 13.29
C ARG A 247 -12.22 22.14 14.05
N ARG A 248 -13.36 21.90 13.40
CA ARG A 248 -14.68 21.99 14.04
C ARG A 248 -15.05 20.79 14.91
N GLY A 249 -14.22 19.73 14.93
CA GLY A 249 -14.48 18.51 15.68
C GLY A 249 -15.51 17.57 15.06
N GLU A 250 -15.89 17.79 13.80
CA GLU A 250 -16.77 16.90 13.04
C GLU A 250 -16.06 15.59 12.67
N CYS A 251 -14.72 15.64 12.55
CA CYS A 251 -13.83 14.47 12.48
C CYS A 251 -12.76 14.60 13.57
N GLN A 252 -12.29 13.46 14.08
CA GLN A 252 -11.17 13.37 15.02
C GLN A 252 -9.85 13.12 14.31
N ILE A 253 -9.91 12.51 13.12
CA ILE A 253 -8.76 12.21 12.24
C ILE A 253 -9.10 12.66 10.82
N ALA A 254 -8.16 13.32 10.14
CA ALA A 254 -8.25 13.63 8.73
C ALA A 254 -7.06 12.99 8.00
N LEU A 255 -7.37 12.08 7.07
CA LEU A 255 -6.39 11.37 6.25
C LEU A 255 -5.98 12.19 5.03
N SER A 256 -4.81 11.89 4.47
CA SER A 256 -4.31 12.46 3.20
C SER A 256 -4.38 14.00 3.16
N PRO A 257 -3.79 14.73 4.15
CA PRO A 257 -3.74 16.19 4.11
C PRO A 257 -2.85 16.68 2.95
N LYS A 258 -3.05 17.91 2.51
CA LYS A 258 -2.10 18.58 1.62
C LYS A 258 -0.81 18.91 2.38
N PRO A 259 0.35 18.97 1.71
CA PRO A 259 1.60 19.40 2.34
C PRO A 259 1.49 20.73 3.10
N LEU A 260 0.82 21.73 2.51
CA LEU A 260 0.58 23.05 3.14
C LEU A 260 -0.23 22.94 4.44
N ASP A 261 -1.22 22.04 4.49
CA ASP A 261 -2.08 21.83 5.66
C ASP A 261 -1.27 21.25 6.84
N VAL A 262 -0.25 20.45 6.57
CA VAL A 262 0.65 19.90 7.59
C VAL A 262 1.40 21.01 8.32
N GLY A 263 1.94 21.99 7.57
CA GLY A 263 2.62 23.16 8.15
C GLY A 263 1.68 23.99 9.05
N GLN A 264 0.44 24.20 8.62
CA GLN A 264 -0.56 24.92 9.41
C GLN A 264 -1.01 24.14 10.66
N ALA A 265 -1.19 22.83 10.54
CA ALA A 265 -1.60 21.97 11.65
C ALA A 265 -0.55 21.89 12.76
N ARG A 266 0.75 21.99 12.44
CA ARG A 266 1.82 22.04 13.44
C ARG A 266 1.78 23.29 14.33
N GLN A 267 1.08 24.36 13.89
CA GLN A 267 0.90 25.61 14.65
C GLN A 267 -0.41 25.65 15.44
N ASP A 268 -1.31 24.68 15.26
CA ASP A 268 -2.61 24.59 15.92
C ASP A 268 -2.52 23.67 17.14
N SER A 269 -2.60 24.23 18.36
CA SER A 269 -2.50 23.46 19.62
C SER A 269 -3.61 22.43 19.81
N ASN A 270 -4.71 22.51 19.07
CA ASN A 270 -5.80 21.54 19.11
C ASN A 270 -5.56 20.35 18.18
N LEU A 271 -4.52 20.41 17.36
CA LEU A 271 -4.17 19.39 16.38
C LEU A 271 -2.80 18.79 16.66
N ARG A 272 -2.63 17.57 16.20
CA ARG A 272 -1.36 16.84 16.18
C ARG A 272 -1.14 16.32 14.77
N VAL A 273 0.07 16.49 14.26
CA VAL A 273 0.51 15.85 13.03
C VAL A 273 1.10 14.49 13.40
N VAL A 274 0.56 13.43 12.82
CA VAL A 274 1.11 12.08 12.90
C VAL A 274 1.77 11.78 11.56
N GLU A 275 3.03 11.39 11.58
CA GLU A 275 3.83 11.21 10.38
C GLU A 275 4.70 9.96 10.44
N THR A 276 4.92 9.34 9.29
CA THR A 276 5.81 8.18 9.13
C THR A 276 6.45 8.22 7.74
N PRO A 277 7.75 7.91 7.60
CA PRO A 277 8.34 7.70 6.28
C PRO A 277 7.54 6.64 5.52
N ALA A 278 6.99 7.02 4.35
CA ALA A 278 6.19 6.10 3.57
C ALA A 278 7.07 5.10 2.81
N PHE A 279 6.59 3.87 2.66
CA PHE A 279 7.22 2.83 1.83
C PHE A 279 6.88 3.07 0.36
N MET A 280 7.30 4.26 -0.12
CA MET A 280 6.91 4.79 -1.43
C MET A 280 8.09 5.48 -2.11
N THR A 281 8.11 5.44 -3.45
CA THR A 281 9.08 6.17 -4.27
C THR A 281 8.38 6.83 -5.45
N ALA A 282 8.52 8.14 -5.56
CA ALA A 282 8.19 8.90 -6.76
C ALA A 282 9.38 8.87 -7.71
N PHE A 283 9.14 8.67 -9.00
CA PHE A 283 10.19 8.59 -10.01
C PHE A 283 9.69 9.00 -11.39
N VAL A 284 10.64 9.24 -12.31
CA VAL A 284 10.38 9.24 -13.74
C VAL A 284 10.98 7.98 -14.33
N ALA A 285 10.17 7.14 -14.95
CA ALA A 285 10.65 5.98 -15.69
C ALA A 285 11.20 6.40 -17.04
N LEU A 286 12.35 5.84 -17.43
CA LEU A 286 13.05 6.13 -18.68
C LEU A 286 12.98 4.88 -19.56
N ASN A 287 12.16 4.94 -20.63
CA ASN A 287 11.91 3.78 -21.50
C ASN A 287 13.16 3.40 -22.30
N SER A 288 13.85 2.38 -21.89
CA SER A 288 15.10 1.93 -22.51
C SER A 288 14.93 1.26 -23.88
N GLN A 289 13.70 1.08 -24.37
CA GLN A 289 13.44 0.54 -25.71
C GLN A 289 13.35 1.64 -26.78
N HIS A 290 13.30 2.90 -26.38
CA HIS A 290 13.15 4.04 -27.31
C HIS A 290 14.48 4.81 -27.45
N PRO A 291 15.13 4.84 -28.63
CA PRO A 291 16.29 5.67 -28.85
C PRO A 291 15.96 7.18 -28.67
N PRO A 292 16.90 7.97 -28.08
CA PRO A 292 18.23 7.58 -27.62
C PRO A 292 18.25 7.10 -26.15
N LEU A 293 17.10 6.86 -25.51
CA LEU A 293 17.01 6.38 -24.12
C LEU A 293 17.48 4.93 -23.95
N ASP A 294 17.77 4.21 -25.03
CA ASP A 294 18.45 2.91 -25.01
C ASP A 294 19.89 2.99 -24.51
N GLN A 295 20.53 4.16 -24.61
CA GLN A 295 21.87 4.41 -24.10
C GLN A 295 21.87 4.82 -22.61
N ALA A 296 22.60 4.09 -21.77
CA ALA A 296 22.72 4.40 -20.34
C ALA A 296 23.24 5.83 -20.07
N LYS A 297 24.22 6.30 -20.86
CA LYS A 297 24.77 7.66 -20.73
C LYS A 297 23.72 8.75 -20.89
N VAL A 298 22.76 8.57 -21.78
CA VAL A 298 21.64 9.51 -21.98
C VAL A 298 20.72 9.51 -20.74
N ARG A 299 20.40 8.35 -20.18
CA ARG A 299 19.60 8.24 -18.96
C ARG A 299 20.33 8.82 -17.73
N GLN A 300 21.65 8.61 -17.64
CA GLN A 300 22.49 9.22 -16.61
C GLN A 300 22.53 10.76 -16.76
N ALA A 301 22.62 11.27 -17.98
CA ALA A 301 22.57 12.71 -18.24
C ALA A 301 21.23 13.33 -17.79
N ILE A 302 20.11 12.65 -18.01
CA ILE A 302 18.78 13.09 -17.52
C ILE A 302 18.76 13.17 -15.98
N ASN A 303 19.35 12.17 -15.28
CA ASN A 303 19.45 12.18 -13.83
C ASN A 303 20.28 13.36 -13.31
N LEU A 304 21.41 13.67 -13.94
CA LEU A 304 22.28 14.79 -13.57
C LEU A 304 21.70 16.15 -13.93
N ALA A 305 20.80 16.22 -14.91
CA ALA A 305 20.20 17.47 -15.37
C ALA A 305 19.09 17.99 -14.44
N PHE A 306 18.53 17.18 -13.53
CA PHE A 306 17.36 17.55 -12.74
C PHE A 306 17.68 17.98 -11.31
N ASP A 307 17.22 19.18 -10.91
CA ASP A 307 17.35 19.70 -9.55
C ASP A 307 16.26 19.12 -8.62
N LYS A 308 16.57 17.95 -8.04
CA LYS A 308 15.68 17.27 -7.08
C LYS A 308 15.38 18.11 -5.84
N ALA A 309 16.33 18.91 -5.36
CA ALA A 309 16.14 19.72 -4.16
C ALA A 309 15.09 20.81 -4.38
N SER A 310 15.18 21.52 -5.50
CA SER A 310 14.14 22.49 -5.89
C SER A 310 12.79 21.84 -6.14
N TYR A 311 12.75 20.65 -6.74
CA TYR A 311 11.52 19.88 -6.95
C TYR A 311 10.84 19.52 -5.62
N ILE A 312 11.57 18.96 -4.65
CA ILE A 312 11.02 18.59 -3.34
C ILE A 312 10.47 19.83 -2.62
N LYS A 313 11.19 20.93 -2.68
CA LYS A 313 10.72 22.18 -2.08
C LYS A 313 9.44 22.70 -2.73
N ALA A 314 9.32 22.65 -4.06
CA ALA A 314 8.20 23.22 -4.80
C ALA A 314 6.97 22.30 -4.82
N VAL A 315 7.15 20.97 -4.89
CA VAL A 315 6.07 20.01 -5.08
C VAL A 315 5.63 19.37 -3.76
N PHE A 316 6.58 19.09 -2.86
CA PHE A 316 6.32 18.44 -1.56
C PHE A 316 6.40 19.41 -0.38
N GLU A 317 6.74 20.68 -0.60
CA GLU A 317 6.87 21.68 0.49
C GLU A 317 7.75 21.19 1.66
N GLY A 318 8.78 20.38 1.35
CA GLY A 318 9.67 19.77 2.33
C GLY A 318 9.11 18.53 3.05
N THR A 319 7.95 18.00 2.65
CA THR A 319 7.32 16.81 3.25
C THR A 319 7.79 15.49 2.62
N ALA A 320 8.91 15.49 1.92
CA ALA A 320 9.55 14.31 1.34
C ALA A 320 11.07 14.41 1.45
N THR A 321 11.75 13.27 1.37
CA THR A 321 13.20 13.19 1.26
C THR A 321 13.63 12.90 -0.18
N PRO A 322 14.84 13.38 -0.63
CA PRO A 322 15.34 13.01 -1.95
C PRO A 322 15.48 11.49 -2.10
N ALA A 323 15.10 10.97 -3.25
CA ALA A 323 15.28 9.57 -3.58
C ALA A 323 16.56 9.39 -4.42
N ASP A 324 17.39 8.40 -4.04
CA ASP A 324 18.59 7.99 -4.78
C ASP A 324 18.51 6.52 -5.22
N GLY A 325 17.55 5.75 -4.70
CA GLY A 325 17.33 4.34 -5.02
C GLY A 325 15.86 4.04 -5.34
N PRO A 326 15.58 2.77 -5.67
CA PRO A 326 14.24 2.34 -6.06
C PRO A 326 13.24 2.28 -4.89
N PHE A 327 13.70 2.21 -3.64
CA PHE A 327 12.85 2.18 -2.44
C PHE A 327 13.50 2.99 -1.30
N PRO A 328 12.73 3.35 -0.24
CA PRO A 328 13.21 4.21 0.84
C PRO A 328 14.39 3.63 1.63
N PRO A 329 15.31 4.48 2.14
CA PRO A 329 16.47 4.04 2.92
C PRO A 329 16.12 3.43 4.29
N THR A 330 14.87 3.55 4.74
CA THR A 330 14.33 2.86 5.92
C THR A 330 14.05 1.38 5.68
N THR A 331 14.07 0.94 4.42
CA THR A 331 13.83 -0.45 4.02
C THR A 331 15.09 -1.28 4.26
N TRP A 332 14.95 -2.46 4.85
CA TRP A 332 16.07 -3.40 4.92
C TRP A 332 16.53 -3.76 3.49
N GLY A 333 17.82 -4.08 3.31
CA GLY A 333 18.39 -4.34 1.99
C GLY A 333 18.62 -3.09 1.12
N TYR A 334 18.39 -1.87 1.64
CA TYR A 334 18.75 -0.64 0.95
C TYR A 334 20.28 -0.49 0.82
N ALA A 335 20.77 -0.20 -0.38
CA ALA A 335 22.19 -0.02 -0.68
C ALA A 335 22.67 1.38 -0.27
N LYS A 336 23.10 1.53 0.99
CA LYS A 336 23.48 2.83 1.59
C LYS A 336 24.72 3.47 0.95
N ASP A 337 25.57 2.66 0.34
CA ASP A 337 26.87 3.11 -0.20
C ASP A 337 26.79 3.54 -1.68
N LEU A 338 25.61 3.45 -2.31
CA LEU A 338 25.43 3.93 -3.67
C LEU A 338 25.24 5.46 -3.66
N PRO A 339 26.13 6.23 -4.33
CA PRO A 339 25.98 7.67 -4.43
C PRO A 339 24.80 8.03 -5.31
N GLY A 340 24.00 9.02 -4.90
CA GLY A 340 22.96 9.59 -5.75
C GLY A 340 23.55 10.39 -6.94
N TYR A 341 22.72 10.65 -7.94
CA TYR A 341 23.04 11.59 -9.01
C TYR A 341 22.89 13.01 -8.50
N ALA A 342 24.00 13.70 -8.24
CA ALA A 342 23.99 15.11 -7.88
C ALA A 342 23.64 15.98 -9.10
N TYR A 343 22.89 17.06 -8.89
CA TYR A 343 22.56 18.02 -9.94
C TYR A 343 23.82 18.64 -10.55
N ASP A 344 24.10 18.32 -11.80
CA ASP A 344 25.26 18.80 -12.57
C ASP A 344 24.94 18.87 -14.07
N PRO A 345 24.33 19.99 -14.52
CA PRO A 345 24.00 20.18 -15.95
C PRO A 345 25.24 20.20 -16.86
N GLY A 346 26.44 20.56 -16.32
CA GLY A 346 27.69 20.54 -17.07
C GLY A 346 28.09 19.10 -17.43
N LYS A 347 28.11 18.23 -16.43
CA LYS A 347 28.37 16.80 -16.61
C LYS A 347 27.30 16.13 -17.47
N ALA A 348 26.03 16.54 -17.33
CA ALA A 348 24.95 16.05 -18.17
C ALA A 348 25.20 16.33 -19.66
N LYS A 349 25.60 17.57 -20.02
CA LYS A 349 25.99 17.93 -21.38
C LYS A 349 27.19 17.12 -21.89
N ALA A 350 28.19 16.89 -21.06
CA ALA A 350 29.35 16.09 -21.44
C ALA A 350 28.93 14.63 -21.77
N LEU A 351 28.08 14.01 -20.95
CA LEU A 351 27.57 12.66 -21.22
C LEU A 351 26.72 12.59 -22.51
N LEU A 352 25.91 13.63 -22.78
CA LEU A 352 25.16 13.70 -24.03
C LEU A 352 26.09 13.79 -25.25
N ALA A 353 27.15 14.60 -25.18
CA ALA A 353 28.14 14.70 -26.23
C ALA A 353 28.88 13.37 -26.45
N GLU A 354 29.26 12.67 -25.36
CA GLU A 354 29.84 11.32 -25.41
C GLU A 354 28.89 10.26 -26.02
N ALA A 355 27.58 10.48 -25.86
CA ALA A 355 26.54 9.64 -26.47
C ALA A 355 26.25 10.01 -27.94
N GLY A 356 26.98 10.96 -28.52
CA GLY A 356 26.79 11.44 -29.90
C GLY A 356 25.66 12.46 -30.06
N LEU A 357 25.23 13.10 -28.98
CA LEU A 357 24.12 14.04 -28.92
C LEU A 357 24.54 15.42 -28.35
N PRO A 358 25.56 16.10 -28.89
CA PRO A 358 26.07 17.34 -28.33
C PRO A 358 25.05 18.49 -28.33
N ASP A 359 24.08 18.46 -29.25
CA ASP A 359 22.99 19.45 -29.37
C ASP A 359 21.69 18.98 -28.69
N GLY A 360 21.74 17.85 -27.96
CA GLY A 360 20.58 17.23 -27.33
C GLY A 360 19.68 16.49 -28.29
N PHE A 361 18.41 16.27 -27.90
CA PHE A 361 17.43 15.53 -28.67
C PHE A 361 15.99 15.93 -28.28
N SER A 362 15.00 15.44 -29.02
CA SER A 362 13.57 15.63 -28.69
C SER A 362 12.98 14.33 -28.13
N THR A 363 12.11 14.43 -27.12
CA THR A 363 11.48 13.31 -26.43
C THR A 363 10.09 13.70 -25.94
N THR A 364 9.30 12.76 -25.46
CA THR A 364 8.02 13.01 -24.79
C THR A 364 8.11 12.83 -23.28
N LEU A 365 7.43 13.67 -22.52
CA LEU A 365 7.34 13.60 -21.07
C LEU A 365 5.87 13.47 -20.66
N TRP A 366 5.50 12.32 -20.14
CA TRP A 366 4.12 12.03 -19.80
C TRP A 366 3.84 12.22 -18.33
N THR A 367 2.70 12.84 -18.02
CA THR A 367 2.20 13.04 -16.67
C THR A 367 0.68 12.96 -16.62
N ARG A 368 0.10 13.02 -15.42
CA ARG A 368 -1.34 13.01 -15.19
C ARG A 368 -1.84 14.35 -14.66
N PRO A 369 -3.14 14.68 -14.82
CA PRO A 369 -3.69 15.95 -14.33
C PRO A 369 -3.80 16.01 -12.79
N SER A 370 -4.08 14.89 -12.13
CA SER A 370 -4.40 14.84 -10.70
C SER A 370 -3.19 14.47 -9.84
N GLY A 371 -3.02 15.15 -8.72
CA GLY A 371 -2.02 14.84 -7.71
C GLY A 371 -2.31 13.57 -6.90
N SER A 372 -1.30 13.07 -6.19
CA SER A 372 -1.37 11.98 -5.21
C SER A 372 -0.30 12.15 -4.15
N VAL A 373 -0.29 11.29 -3.13
CA VAL A 373 0.80 11.25 -2.13
C VAL A 373 2.16 11.09 -2.79
N LEU A 374 2.26 10.26 -3.83
CA LEU A 374 3.49 10.01 -4.60
C LEU A 374 3.96 11.23 -5.41
N ASN A 375 3.04 12.08 -5.83
CA ASN A 375 3.34 13.32 -6.53
C ASN A 375 2.18 14.31 -6.33
N PRO A 376 2.27 15.22 -5.36
CA PRO A 376 1.17 16.13 -5.02
C PRO A 376 0.80 17.11 -6.14
N ASN A 377 1.77 17.49 -6.97
CA ASN A 377 1.55 18.36 -8.14
C ASN A 377 2.34 17.86 -9.36
N PRO A 378 1.80 16.84 -10.08
CA PRO A 378 2.53 16.20 -11.17
C PRO A 378 2.79 17.14 -12.35
N ASN A 379 1.91 18.10 -12.62
CA ASN A 379 2.11 19.07 -13.69
C ASN A 379 3.27 20.03 -13.40
N LEU A 380 3.35 20.55 -12.16
CA LEU A 380 4.47 21.39 -11.75
C LEU A 380 5.79 20.62 -11.84
N GLY A 381 5.82 19.39 -11.32
CA GLY A 381 7.01 18.54 -11.36
C GLY A 381 7.47 18.27 -12.80
N ALA A 382 6.54 17.97 -13.70
CA ALA A 382 6.87 17.74 -15.11
C ALA A 382 7.37 19.02 -15.82
N GLN A 383 6.79 20.18 -15.53
CA GLN A 383 7.26 21.48 -16.06
C GLN A 383 8.68 21.81 -15.55
N MET A 384 8.98 21.52 -14.27
CA MET A 384 10.32 21.71 -13.71
C MET A 384 11.34 20.81 -14.41
N LEU A 385 11.01 19.53 -14.62
CA LEU A 385 11.87 18.60 -15.36
C LEU A 385 12.06 19.07 -16.81
N GLN A 386 10.99 19.46 -17.51
CA GLN A 386 11.05 20.00 -18.87
C GLN A 386 12.01 21.19 -18.95
N ALA A 387 11.91 22.12 -18.00
CA ALA A 387 12.78 23.31 -17.96
C ALA A 387 14.25 22.96 -17.71
N ASP A 388 14.53 22.00 -16.83
CA ASP A 388 15.89 21.56 -16.52
C ASP A 388 16.50 20.78 -17.69
N LEU A 389 15.75 19.91 -18.34
CA LEU A 389 16.16 19.18 -19.55
C LEU A 389 16.51 20.14 -20.69
N ALA A 390 15.75 21.24 -20.86
CA ALA A 390 16.02 22.25 -21.88
C ALA A 390 17.40 22.92 -21.69
N LYS A 391 17.88 23.09 -20.45
CA LYS A 391 19.22 23.66 -20.15
C LYS A 391 20.36 22.82 -20.72
N VAL A 392 20.12 21.52 -20.95
CA VAL A 392 21.11 20.59 -21.50
C VAL A 392 20.81 20.17 -22.94
N GLY A 393 19.86 20.85 -23.62
CA GLY A 393 19.51 20.62 -25.02
C GLY A 393 18.43 19.56 -25.25
N ILE A 394 17.87 18.95 -24.19
CA ILE A 394 16.78 17.96 -24.34
C ILE A 394 15.43 18.70 -24.40
N ARG A 395 14.72 18.55 -25.52
CA ARG A 395 13.40 19.15 -25.75
C ARG A 395 12.30 18.13 -25.45
N ALA A 396 11.71 18.24 -24.26
CA ALA A 396 10.63 17.35 -23.82
C ALA A 396 9.25 17.93 -24.20
N ASP A 397 8.47 17.18 -24.99
CA ASP A 397 7.06 17.47 -25.29
C ASP A 397 6.20 16.97 -24.12
N LEU A 398 5.66 17.89 -23.31
CA LEU A 398 4.87 17.56 -22.13
C LEU A 398 3.46 17.14 -22.52
N ARG A 399 3.08 15.92 -22.13
CA ARG A 399 1.76 15.32 -22.35
C ARG A 399 1.06 15.03 -21.04
N VAL A 400 -0.06 15.71 -20.81
CA VAL A 400 -0.92 15.48 -19.65
C VAL A 400 -2.04 14.53 -20.08
N ILE A 401 -2.05 13.31 -19.54
CA ILE A 401 -2.92 12.22 -19.96
C ILE A 401 -3.75 11.77 -18.76
N GLU A 402 -5.05 11.52 -18.97
CA GLU A 402 -5.94 10.97 -17.96
C GLU A 402 -5.39 9.63 -17.42
N TRP A 403 -5.60 9.36 -16.11
CA TRP A 403 -4.93 8.28 -15.42
C TRP A 403 -5.13 6.89 -16.04
N GLY A 404 -6.36 6.51 -16.33
CA GLY A 404 -6.67 5.20 -16.90
C GLY A 404 -6.02 5.00 -18.27
N GLU A 405 -6.10 6.02 -19.13
CA GLU A 405 -5.47 6.03 -20.46
C GLU A 405 -3.94 6.05 -20.36
N LEU A 406 -3.39 6.84 -19.41
CA LEU A 406 -1.96 6.89 -19.19
C LEU A 406 -1.41 5.50 -18.82
N ILE A 407 -2.04 4.81 -17.87
CA ILE A 407 -1.62 3.47 -17.44
C ILE A 407 -1.74 2.45 -18.58
N ARG A 408 -2.84 2.46 -19.31
CA ARG A 408 -3.06 1.58 -20.45
C ARG A 408 -1.95 1.72 -21.50
N ARG A 409 -1.64 2.95 -21.88
CA ARG A 409 -0.63 3.26 -22.90
C ARG A 409 0.80 3.05 -22.38
N ALA A 410 1.07 3.39 -21.12
CA ALA A 410 2.36 3.15 -20.48
C ALA A 410 2.68 1.65 -20.39
N LYS A 411 1.68 0.81 -20.06
CA LYS A 411 1.82 -0.65 -20.09
C LYS A 411 2.14 -1.18 -21.49
N ALA A 412 1.63 -0.54 -22.53
CA ALA A 412 1.99 -0.85 -23.92
C ALA A 412 3.38 -0.34 -24.33
N GLY A 413 4.04 0.48 -23.48
CA GLY A 413 5.39 0.99 -23.72
C GLY A 413 5.44 2.20 -24.67
N GLU A 414 4.35 2.95 -24.83
CA GLU A 414 4.27 4.07 -25.78
C GLU A 414 4.99 5.36 -25.30
N HIS A 415 5.35 5.45 -24.02
CA HIS A 415 6.02 6.61 -23.42
C HIS A 415 7.53 6.58 -23.62
N ASP A 416 8.17 7.76 -23.61
CA ASP A 416 9.61 7.90 -23.46
C ASP A 416 9.96 8.14 -21.97
N LEU A 417 9.53 9.28 -21.43
CA LEU A 417 9.67 9.66 -20.02
C LEU A 417 8.28 9.66 -19.37
N LEU A 418 8.15 8.98 -18.22
CA LEU A 418 6.87 8.84 -17.53
C LEU A 418 6.99 9.22 -16.06
N PHE A 419 6.30 10.31 -15.65
CA PHE A 419 6.11 10.62 -14.23
C PHE A 419 5.23 9.58 -13.57
N MET A 420 5.79 8.87 -12.60
CA MET A 420 5.17 7.74 -11.93
C MET A 420 5.56 7.69 -10.45
N GLY A 421 5.16 6.65 -9.78
CA GLY A 421 5.57 6.27 -8.45
C GLY A 421 5.11 4.86 -8.13
N TRP A 422 5.73 4.29 -7.13
CA TRP A 422 5.36 3.00 -6.59
C TRP A 422 5.15 3.09 -5.09
N ALA A 423 4.05 2.56 -4.60
CA ALA A 423 3.78 2.34 -3.20
C ALA A 423 3.94 0.85 -2.91
N GLY A 424 4.80 0.51 -1.97
CA GLY A 424 4.93 -0.87 -1.53
C GLY A 424 3.77 -1.28 -0.63
N ASP A 425 3.34 -2.52 -0.78
CA ASP A 425 2.17 -3.08 -0.09
C ASP A 425 2.56 -3.95 1.11
N ASN A 426 3.83 -4.32 1.21
CA ASN A 426 4.43 -5.08 2.30
C ASN A 426 5.85 -4.59 2.57
N GLY A 427 6.48 -5.04 3.64
CA GLY A 427 7.82 -4.57 4.06
C GLY A 427 8.99 -5.25 3.34
N ASP A 428 8.77 -6.01 2.27
CA ASP A 428 9.85 -6.69 1.54
C ASP A 428 10.35 -5.84 0.35
N PRO A 429 11.66 -5.66 0.17
CA PRO A 429 12.23 -4.95 -0.98
C PRO A 429 11.81 -5.51 -2.34
N ASP A 430 11.51 -6.81 -2.40
CA ASP A 430 11.03 -7.46 -3.63
C ASP A 430 9.77 -6.81 -4.19
N ASN A 431 8.94 -6.23 -3.32
CA ASN A 431 7.73 -5.52 -3.74
C ASN A 431 7.99 -4.31 -4.64
N PHE A 432 9.23 -3.79 -4.66
CA PHE A 432 9.70 -2.81 -5.63
C PHE A 432 10.43 -3.46 -6.79
N LEU A 433 11.28 -4.48 -6.51
CA LEU A 433 12.22 -4.99 -7.50
C LEU A 433 11.55 -5.87 -8.55
N THR A 434 10.81 -6.89 -8.14
CA THR A 434 10.14 -7.79 -9.10
C THR A 434 9.16 -7.06 -10.02
N PRO A 435 8.17 -6.28 -9.54
CA PRO A 435 7.19 -5.65 -10.43
C PRO A 435 7.79 -4.56 -11.32
N GLN A 436 8.85 -3.85 -10.88
CA GLN A 436 9.37 -2.69 -11.59
C GLN A 436 10.60 -2.98 -12.45
N PHE A 437 11.32 -4.08 -12.20
CA PHE A 437 12.61 -4.32 -12.87
C PHE A 437 12.82 -5.73 -13.40
N ALA A 438 12.00 -6.73 -13.02
CA ALA A 438 12.12 -8.06 -13.57
C ALA A 438 11.77 -8.09 -15.06
N CYS A 439 12.42 -8.98 -15.83
CA CYS A 439 12.18 -9.17 -17.26
C CYS A 439 10.72 -9.55 -17.55
N ALA A 440 10.13 -10.44 -16.76
CA ALA A 440 8.72 -10.83 -16.89
C ALA A 440 7.76 -9.63 -16.72
N SER A 441 8.15 -8.62 -15.93
CA SER A 441 7.36 -7.42 -15.68
C SER A 441 7.32 -6.45 -16.86
N VAL A 442 8.21 -6.58 -17.83
CA VAL A 442 8.11 -5.89 -19.12
C VAL A 442 6.85 -6.33 -19.86
N GLN A 443 6.55 -7.64 -19.87
CA GLN A 443 5.37 -8.20 -20.54
C GLN A 443 4.08 -7.87 -19.79
N SER A 444 4.07 -7.91 -18.46
CA SER A 444 2.92 -7.50 -17.65
C SER A 444 2.67 -5.97 -17.68
N GLY A 445 3.64 -5.20 -18.18
CA GLY A 445 3.57 -3.76 -18.33
C GLY A 445 3.81 -2.94 -17.07
N LEU A 446 4.30 -3.53 -15.98
CA LEU A 446 4.63 -2.80 -14.74
C LEU A 446 6.08 -2.30 -14.72
N ASN A 447 6.99 -2.93 -15.46
CA ASN A 447 8.35 -2.42 -15.68
C ASN A 447 8.30 -1.28 -16.70
N PHE A 448 8.02 -0.06 -16.24
CA PHE A 448 7.90 1.12 -17.10
C PHE A 448 9.24 1.59 -17.69
N ALA A 449 10.38 1.18 -17.14
CA ALA A 449 11.69 1.39 -17.77
C ALA A 449 11.90 0.48 -18.99
N ARG A 450 11.05 -0.54 -19.17
CA ARG A 450 11.08 -1.52 -20.28
C ARG A 450 12.43 -2.22 -20.43
N TYR A 451 13.21 -2.26 -19.35
CA TYR A 451 14.55 -2.82 -19.31
C TYR A 451 14.52 -4.29 -18.86
N CYS A 452 15.18 -5.16 -19.62
CA CYS A 452 15.35 -6.55 -19.25
C CYS A 452 16.85 -6.88 -19.26
N ASN A 453 17.36 -7.31 -18.11
CA ASN A 453 18.76 -7.72 -17.94
C ASN A 453 18.80 -9.06 -17.19
N PRO A 454 19.33 -10.14 -17.80
CA PRO A 454 19.39 -11.46 -17.17
C PRO A 454 20.13 -11.49 -15.83
N ASN A 455 21.18 -10.68 -15.66
CA ASN A 455 21.93 -10.62 -14.40
C ASN A 455 21.08 -9.97 -13.29
N LEU A 456 20.34 -8.88 -13.60
CA LEU A 456 19.42 -8.26 -12.67
C LEU A 456 18.29 -9.22 -12.28
N ASP A 457 17.71 -9.89 -13.26
CA ASP A 457 16.64 -10.88 -13.07
C ASP A 457 17.10 -12.05 -12.20
N GLN A 458 18.34 -12.53 -12.42
CA GLN A 458 18.97 -13.57 -11.61
C GLN A 458 19.16 -13.13 -10.15
N LEU A 459 19.62 -11.90 -9.90
CA LEU A 459 19.80 -11.36 -8.54
C LEU A 459 18.47 -11.28 -7.80
N ILE A 460 17.41 -10.78 -8.45
CA ILE A 460 16.06 -10.72 -7.90
C ILE A 460 15.55 -12.14 -7.56
N SER A 461 15.71 -13.08 -8.49
CA SER A 461 15.28 -14.47 -8.32
C SER A 461 16.05 -15.18 -7.19
N GLN A 462 17.38 -14.97 -7.09
CA GLN A 462 18.20 -15.51 -6.01
C GLN A 462 17.78 -14.95 -4.64
N ALA A 463 17.48 -13.65 -4.56
CA ALA A 463 16.97 -13.06 -3.35
C ALA A 463 15.65 -13.71 -2.91
N LYS A 464 14.73 -13.95 -3.83
CA LYS A 464 13.45 -14.63 -3.54
C LYS A 464 13.63 -16.07 -3.08
N ALA A 465 14.58 -16.80 -3.65
CA ALA A 465 14.85 -18.19 -3.31
C ALA A 465 15.65 -18.36 -1.99
N THR A 466 16.18 -17.29 -1.42
CA THR A 466 17.08 -17.32 -0.26
C THR A 466 16.33 -16.95 1.03
N PRO A 467 16.23 -17.83 2.04
CA PRO A 467 15.55 -17.51 3.31
C PRO A 467 16.31 -16.50 4.19
N ASP A 468 17.66 -16.52 4.12
CA ASP A 468 18.51 -15.67 4.97
C ASP A 468 18.45 -14.20 4.55
N THR A 469 18.02 -13.33 5.46
CA THR A 469 17.82 -11.89 5.20
C THR A 469 19.13 -11.17 4.87
N THR A 470 20.26 -11.61 5.43
CA THR A 470 21.58 -11.00 5.17
C THR A 470 22.03 -11.29 3.74
N ALA A 471 21.92 -12.53 3.31
CA ALA A 471 22.22 -12.92 1.94
C ALA A 471 21.26 -12.26 0.93
N ARG A 472 19.98 -12.15 1.28
CA ARG A 472 19.00 -11.40 0.47
C ARG A 472 19.39 -9.93 0.33
N SER A 473 19.85 -9.30 1.41
CA SER A 473 20.31 -7.89 1.38
C SER A 473 21.48 -7.69 0.42
N ASP A 474 22.43 -8.63 0.34
CA ASP A 474 23.53 -8.58 -0.64
C ASP A 474 23.01 -8.65 -2.08
N PHE A 475 22.11 -9.58 -2.38
CA PHE A 475 21.51 -9.66 -3.71
C PHE A 475 20.76 -8.37 -4.08
N TYR A 476 19.99 -7.79 -3.15
CA TYR A 476 19.27 -6.54 -3.38
C TYR A 476 20.21 -5.34 -3.54
N ALA A 477 21.33 -5.27 -2.80
CA ALA A 477 22.32 -4.21 -2.97
C ALA A 477 22.96 -4.27 -4.36
N ARG A 478 23.32 -5.46 -4.85
CA ARG A 478 23.85 -5.68 -6.20
C ARG A 478 22.83 -5.38 -7.30
N ALA A 479 21.56 -5.72 -7.08
CA ALA A 479 20.48 -5.35 -7.99
C ALA A 479 20.31 -3.83 -8.09
N GLN A 480 20.33 -3.12 -6.96
CA GLN A 480 20.27 -1.65 -6.91
C GLN A 480 21.47 -1.01 -7.61
N ALA A 481 22.67 -1.60 -7.51
CA ALA A 481 23.85 -1.10 -8.24
C ALA A 481 23.62 -1.15 -9.77
N ILE A 482 23.08 -2.22 -10.30
CA ILE A 482 22.73 -2.30 -11.73
C ILE A 482 21.66 -1.28 -12.11
N ILE A 483 20.59 -1.15 -11.31
CA ILE A 483 19.50 -0.19 -11.55
C ILE A 483 20.05 1.23 -11.59
N HIS A 484 20.93 1.58 -10.67
CA HIS A 484 21.59 2.88 -10.57
C HIS A 484 22.54 3.11 -11.76
N GLU A 485 23.46 2.17 -12.04
CA GLU A 485 24.41 2.30 -13.14
C GLU A 485 23.72 2.47 -14.49
N GLN A 486 22.64 1.71 -14.70
CA GLN A 486 21.84 1.79 -15.91
C GLN A 486 20.88 2.97 -15.93
N ALA A 487 20.75 3.71 -14.82
CA ALA A 487 19.86 4.87 -14.66
C ALA A 487 18.45 4.60 -15.18
N LEU A 488 17.84 3.50 -14.74
CA LEU A 488 16.54 3.03 -15.26
C LEU A 488 15.39 3.96 -14.88
N TRP A 489 15.54 4.62 -13.75
CA TRP A 489 14.68 5.69 -13.27
C TRP A 489 15.48 6.98 -13.07
N LEU A 490 14.79 8.09 -13.07
CA LEU A 490 15.15 9.28 -12.33
C LEU A 490 14.37 9.21 -11.00
N PRO A 491 14.98 8.72 -9.90
CA PRO A 491 14.33 8.72 -8.59
C PRO A 491 14.14 10.17 -8.13
N LEU A 492 12.94 10.51 -7.67
CA LEU A 492 12.59 11.89 -7.32
C LEU A 492 12.53 12.09 -5.81
N ALA A 493 11.65 11.37 -5.14
CA ALA A 493 11.35 11.60 -3.73
C ALA A 493 10.83 10.33 -3.04
N HIS A 494 11.11 10.22 -1.74
CA HIS A 494 10.41 9.33 -0.82
C HIS A 494 9.46 10.18 0.03
N PRO A 495 8.14 10.09 -0.20
CA PRO A 495 7.14 10.84 0.56
C PRO A 495 7.08 10.43 2.02
N THR A 496 6.56 11.32 2.87
CA THR A 496 6.11 11.00 4.22
C THR A 496 4.59 10.85 4.21
N ALA A 497 4.08 9.81 4.86
CA ALA A 497 2.65 9.66 5.11
C ALA A 497 2.24 10.52 6.31
N PHE A 498 1.15 11.26 6.17
CA PHE A 498 0.63 12.16 7.19
C PHE A 498 -0.84 11.89 7.49
N ALA A 499 -1.20 12.05 8.76
CA ALA A 499 -2.57 12.27 9.19
C ALA A 499 -2.64 13.47 10.14
N LEU A 500 -3.70 14.24 10.06
CA LEU A 500 -3.99 15.30 11.01
C LEU A 500 -4.99 14.78 12.04
N VAL A 501 -4.68 14.93 13.30
CA VAL A 501 -5.39 14.28 14.40
C VAL A 501 -5.69 15.31 15.48
N ARG A 502 -6.91 15.30 16.06
CA ARG A 502 -7.22 16.14 17.20
C ARG A 502 -6.39 15.76 18.42
N ALA A 503 -6.05 16.74 19.24
CA ALA A 503 -5.16 16.55 20.41
C ALA A 503 -5.70 15.53 21.43
N ASN A 504 -7.02 15.32 21.49
CA ASN A 504 -7.64 14.35 22.40
C ASN A 504 -7.66 12.91 21.88
N VAL A 505 -7.18 12.63 20.65
CA VAL A 505 -7.05 11.28 20.12
C VAL A 505 -5.73 10.66 20.57
N ARG A 506 -5.77 9.50 21.17
CA ARG A 506 -4.60 8.72 21.60
C ARG A 506 -4.53 7.39 20.84
N GLY A 507 -3.36 6.76 20.80
CA GLY A 507 -3.17 5.42 20.22
C GLY A 507 -3.28 5.34 18.70
N TYR A 508 -3.48 6.48 17.99
CA TYR A 508 -3.46 6.49 16.53
C TYR A 508 -2.05 6.78 16.00
N GLU A 509 -1.64 5.96 15.05
CA GLU A 509 -0.37 6.04 14.34
C GLU A 509 -0.57 5.86 12.84
N THR A 510 0.28 6.49 12.03
CA THR A 510 0.33 6.26 10.59
C THR A 510 1.15 5.01 10.27
N ASN A 511 0.82 4.37 9.17
CA ASN A 511 1.51 3.18 8.67
C ASN A 511 2.31 3.53 7.39
N PRO A 512 3.55 3.04 7.19
CA PRO A 512 4.36 3.33 6.02
C PRO A 512 3.70 2.91 4.69
N PHE A 513 2.77 1.96 4.70
CA PHE A 513 2.00 1.54 3.53
C PHE A 513 0.71 2.36 3.32
N GLY A 514 0.45 3.37 4.17
CA GLY A 514 -0.80 4.14 4.16
C GLY A 514 -2.00 3.41 4.75
N ARG A 515 -1.81 2.21 5.29
CA ARG A 515 -2.86 1.42 5.96
C ARG A 515 -3.26 2.05 7.28
N GLN A 516 -4.48 1.78 7.74
CA GLN A 516 -5.08 2.43 8.90
C GLN A 516 -5.49 1.41 9.96
N ASP A 517 -4.93 1.52 11.16
CA ASP A 517 -5.37 0.74 12.33
C ASP A 517 -6.03 1.66 13.37
N PHE A 518 -7.29 1.41 13.66
CA PHE A 518 -8.06 2.15 14.66
C PHE A 518 -8.35 1.29 15.91
N SER A 519 -7.86 0.07 15.97
CA SER A 519 -8.16 -0.88 17.07
C SER A 519 -7.70 -0.40 18.43
N LYS A 520 -6.63 0.41 18.47
CA LYS A 520 -5.99 0.93 19.69
C LYS A 520 -6.34 2.40 19.95
N VAL A 521 -7.22 3.00 19.14
CA VAL A 521 -7.56 4.42 19.26
C VAL A 521 -8.48 4.64 20.45
N GLU A 522 -8.12 5.66 21.25
CA GLU A 522 -8.90 6.14 22.39
C GLU A 522 -9.19 7.64 22.24
N LEU A 523 -10.34 8.05 22.77
CA LEU A 523 -10.70 9.46 22.86
C LEU A 523 -10.58 9.92 24.32
N ALA A 524 -9.61 10.79 24.59
CA ALA A 524 -9.52 11.45 25.89
C ALA A 524 -10.69 12.43 26.08
N PRO A 525 -11.17 12.63 27.32
CA PRO A 525 -12.25 13.56 27.66
C PRO A 525 -12.01 14.98 27.18
#